data_859c31f038bfc8e4ef25f70daa381d7f
#
_entry.id   859c31f038bfc8e4ef25f70daa381d7f
#
_cell.length_a   1.000
_cell.length_b   1.000
_cell.length_c   1.000
_cell.angle_alpha   90.00
_cell.angle_beta   90.00
_cell.angle_gamma   90.00
#
_symmetry.space_group_name_H-M   'P 1'
#
loop_
_entity.id
_entity.type
_entity.pdbx_description
1 polymer ?
#
loop_
_entity_poly.entity_id
_entity_poly.type
_entity_poly.pdbx_seq_one_letter_code
_entity_poly.pdbx_strand_id
1 'polypeptide(L)'
;MRNNMCGGFVRPEFSKTNRFKAAKSLSYIVFSLAAVIANAAQADGEITPLWQDSKLDLQLRNYYFSREFSDLKSPGPRRAAEWAQGAVASFKSGYSATPLQVGFDVHAFAGVKLDSSRSKINSGLLALDDDGTAADSYGRLAGTLKLKASGTELRVGELLPNLPVLTYSDIRLLPPTYQGASLYSVLSSKLTLQAGYLESTSLRNRAGRDKLQAMLGHVPQRQVSSDSFRYLGADYQSTANSQWRLWYAQLEDIYQQAYLNWQQQIALNQQLQFKANLGVFSAQEHGRALLNQLDNQAFYALFSLKQGAHTGYMGYQQMRGDSAFPRVFANVSILGNEVPTFEFASAGEKSWQLRYDTDFSHFGIPGLS
;
A
#
# COMPACT_ATOMS: atom_id res chain seq x y z
N MET A 1 -24.01 -41.05 -26.13
CA MET A 1 -25.00 -40.30 -25.32
C MET A 1 -24.34 -38.99 -24.90
N ARG A 2 -24.81 -37.88 -25.43
CA ARG A 2 -24.36 -36.54 -25.11
C ARG A 2 -25.08 -36.04 -23.86
N ASN A 3 -24.41 -35.50 -22.86
CA ASN A 3 -25.03 -34.63 -21.86
C ASN A 3 -24.24 -33.32 -21.76
N ASN A 4 -24.86 -32.29 -22.29
CA ASN A 4 -24.52 -30.88 -22.08
C ASN A 4 -25.02 -30.47 -20.67
N MET A 5 -24.14 -29.92 -19.83
CA MET A 5 -24.54 -29.08 -18.70
C MET A 5 -23.94 -27.68 -18.88
N CYS A 6 -24.78 -26.78 -19.37
CA CYS A 6 -24.56 -25.32 -19.29
C CYS A 6 -24.90 -24.87 -17.87
N GLY A 7 -23.91 -24.49 -17.05
CA GLY A 7 -24.10 -23.76 -15.80
C GLY A 7 -24.26 -22.27 -16.11
N GLY A 8 -25.49 -21.75 -15.93
CA GLY A 8 -25.80 -20.33 -16.10
C GLY A 8 -25.14 -19.48 -15.01
N PHE A 9 -24.35 -18.50 -15.40
CA PHE A 9 -23.88 -17.42 -14.53
C PHE A 9 -25.04 -16.43 -14.28
N VAL A 10 -25.50 -16.36 -13.03
CA VAL A 10 -26.43 -15.31 -12.58
C VAL A 10 -25.62 -14.03 -12.39
N ARG A 11 -25.89 -13.01 -13.22
CA ARG A 11 -25.32 -11.67 -13.12
C ARG A 11 -26.16 -10.82 -12.17
N PRO A 12 -25.59 -10.08 -11.21
CA PRO A 12 -26.33 -9.06 -10.48
C PRO A 12 -26.58 -7.85 -11.41
N GLU A 13 -27.84 -7.51 -11.61
CA GLU A 13 -28.27 -6.28 -12.31
C GLU A 13 -28.02 -5.06 -11.42
N PHE A 14 -27.07 -4.22 -11.79
CA PHE A 14 -26.92 -2.88 -11.25
C PHE A 14 -27.40 -1.83 -12.25
N SER A 15 -28.38 -1.01 -11.82
CA SER A 15 -29.07 0.02 -12.61
C SER A 15 -28.11 1.08 -13.20
N LYS A 16 -28.22 1.34 -14.49
CA LYS A 16 -27.42 2.30 -15.30
C LYS A 16 -27.60 3.77 -14.90
N THR A 17 -28.62 4.13 -14.13
CA THR A 17 -29.01 5.53 -13.87
C THR A 17 -28.20 6.25 -12.79
N ASN A 18 -27.39 5.56 -11.98
CA ASN A 18 -26.66 6.17 -10.87
C ASN A 18 -25.23 6.63 -11.21
N ARG A 19 -24.68 6.30 -12.38
CA ARG A 19 -23.26 6.50 -12.71
C ARG A 19 -22.92 7.90 -13.21
N PHE A 20 -23.77 8.54 -13.99
CA PHE A 20 -23.57 9.93 -14.45
C PHE A 20 -23.69 10.99 -13.34
N LYS A 21 -24.42 10.68 -12.27
CA LYS A 21 -24.51 11.55 -11.09
C LYS A 21 -23.24 11.52 -10.22
N ALA A 22 -22.52 10.41 -10.17
CA ALA A 22 -21.34 10.25 -9.31
C ALA A 22 -20.12 11.07 -9.80
N ALA A 23 -19.86 11.15 -11.10
CA ALA A 23 -18.72 11.90 -11.63
C ALA A 23 -18.89 13.42 -11.51
N LYS A 24 -20.10 13.93 -11.76
CA LYS A 24 -20.42 15.35 -11.50
C LYS A 24 -20.44 15.67 -10.01
N SER A 25 -20.89 14.74 -9.15
CA SER A 25 -20.88 14.92 -7.71
C SER A 25 -19.47 14.95 -7.12
N LEU A 26 -18.51 14.22 -7.69
CA LEU A 26 -17.14 14.18 -7.17
C LEU A 26 -16.40 15.52 -7.38
N SER A 27 -16.57 16.16 -8.54
CA SER A 27 -16.07 17.53 -8.77
C SER A 27 -16.70 18.51 -7.80
N TYR A 28 -18.02 18.42 -7.57
CA TYR A 28 -18.70 19.23 -6.55
C TYR A 28 -18.25 18.93 -5.12
N ILE A 29 -17.95 17.68 -4.79
CA ILE A 29 -17.51 17.29 -3.43
C ILE A 29 -16.10 17.82 -3.15
N VAL A 30 -15.16 17.73 -4.10
CA VAL A 30 -13.80 18.30 -3.92
C VAL A 30 -13.87 19.82 -3.79
N PHE A 31 -14.68 20.51 -4.60
CA PHE A 31 -14.91 21.95 -4.49
C PHE A 31 -15.69 22.32 -3.21
N SER A 32 -16.67 21.53 -2.81
CA SER A 32 -17.45 21.75 -1.59
C SER A 32 -16.61 21.50 -0.32
N LEU A 33 -15.74 20.51 -0.31
CA LEU A 33 -14.83 20.24 0.82
C LEU A 33 -13.83 21.39 0.97
N ALA A 34 -13.26 21.89 -0.13
CA ALA A 34 -12.38 23.06 -0.13
C ALA A 34 -13.14 24.33 0.35
N ALA A 35 -14.40 24.51 -0.06
CA ALA A 35 -15.24 25.63 0.36
C ALA A 35 -15.67 25.54 1.83
N VAL A 36 -15.97 24.34 2.34
CA VAL A 36 -16.30 24.12 3.76
C VAL A 36 -15.08 24.37 4.64
N ILE A 37 -13.90 23.94 4.21
CA ILE A 37 -12.64 24.18 4.93
C ILE A 37 -12.30 25.67 4.91
N ALA A 38 -12.48 26.37 3.79
CA ALA A 38 -12.25 27.80 3.68
C ALA A 38 -13.23 28.64 4.53
N ASN A 39 -14.50 28.22 4.61
CA ASN A 39 -15.51 28.89 5.46
C ASN A 39 -15.31 28.59 6.95
N ALA A 40 -14.85 27.39 7.33
CA ALA A 40 -14.52 27.06 8.71
C ALA A 40 -13.30 27.84 9.22
N ALA A 41 -12.37 28.24 8.33
CA ALA A 41 -11.23 29.09 8.66
C ALA A 41 -11.58 30.57 8.84
N GLN A 42 -12.80 30.99 8.46
CA GLN A 42 -13.29 32.39 8.59
C GLN A 42 -14.33 32.59 9.72
N ALA A 43 -14.70 31.53 10.44
CA ALA A 43 -15.56 31.66 11.61
C ALA A 43 -14.77 32.35 12.73
N ASP A 44 -15.22 33.52 13.17
CA ASP A 44 -14.71 34.27 14.32
C ASP A 44 -14.96 33.53 15.66
N GLY A 45 -14.21 32.45 15.86
CA GLY A 45 -14.15 31.64 17.08
C GLY A 45 -12.72 31.22 17.34
N GLU A 46 -12.32 31.01 18.60
CA GLU A 46 -11.02 30.41 18.93
C GLU A 46 -10.79 29.19 18.05
N ILE A 47 -9.79 29.27 17.14
CA ILE A 47 -9.43 28.16 16.26
C ILE A 47 -8.93 27.04 17.17
N THR A 48 -9.75 26.00 17.34
CA THR A 48 -9.38 24.84 18.15
C THR A 48 -8.16 24.12 17.55
N PRO A 49 -7.30 23.46 18.35
CA PRO A 49 -6.17 22.68 17.85
C PRO A 49 -6.56 21.67 16.75
N LEU A 50 -7.82 21.22 16.75
CA LEU A 50 -8.39 20.36 15.72
C LEU A 50 -8.23 20.94 14.30
N TRP A 51 -8.40 22.26 14.14
CA TRP A 51 -8.32 22.96 12.85
C TRP A 51 -6.95 23.62 12.66
N GLN A 52 -6.37 24.16 13.71
CA GLN A 52 -5.08 24.85 13.66
C GLN A 52 -3.95 23.93 13.20
N ASP A 53 -3.95 22.67 13.66
CA ASP A 53 -2.97 21.64 13.31
C ASP A 53 -3.38 20.82 12.09
N SER A 54 -4.47 21.21 11.40
CA SER A 54 -4.93 20.48 10.21
C SER A 54 -3.99 20.69 9.02
N LYS A 55 -3.93 19.68 8.14
CA LYS A 55 -3.12 19.68 6.92
C LYS A 55 -3.96 19.24 5.74
N LEU A 56 -3.87 20.01 4.65
CA LEU A 56 -4.43 19.63 3.35
C LEU A 56 -3.29 19.40 2.36
N ASP A 57 -3.24 18.22 1.80
CA ASP A 57 -2.34 17.86 0.71
C ASP A 57 -3.16 17.58 -0.55
N LEU A 58 -2.73 18.14 -1.68
CA LEU A 58 -3.32 17.91 -2.99
C LEU A 58 -2.25 17.43 -3.96
N GLN A 59 -2.39 16.23 -4.46
CA GLN A 59 -1.52 15.64 -5.46
C GLN A 59 -2.26 15.47 -6.77
N LEU A 60 -1.70 16.04 -7.84
CA LEU A 60 -2.16 15.81 -9.20
C LEU A 60 -1.15 14.89 -9.89
N ARG A 61 -1.65 13.83 -10.52
CA ARG A 61 -0.82 12.78 -11.14
C ARG A 61 -1.19 12.62 -12.59
N ASN A 62 -0.22 12.79 -13.48
CA ASN A 62 -0.36 12.39 -14.88
C ASN A 62 0.43 11.10 -15.07
N TYR A 63 -0.23 10.03 -15.49
CA TYR A 63 0.40 8.71 -15.55
C TYR A 63 0.11 8.03 -16.89
N TYR A 64 1.17 7.76 -17.65
CA TYR A 64 1.13 6.87 -18.79
C TYR A 64 1.84 5.58 -18.44
N PHE A 65 1.16 4.45 -18.63
CA PHE A 65 1.73 3.13 -18.40
C PHE A 65 1.55 2.26 -19.64
N SER A 66 2.64 1.65 -20.10
CA SER A 66 2.64 0.72 -21.21
C SER A 66 3.47 -0.51 -20.88
N ARG A 67 2.90 -1.70 -21.07
CA ARG A 67 3.54 -2.98 -20.89
C ARG A 67 3.17 -3.91 -22.04
N GLU A 68 4.17 -4.50 -22.67
CA GLU A 68 4.01 -5.55 -23.67
C GLU A 68 4.22 -6.92 -23.05
N PHE A 69 3.41 -7.90 -23.47
CA PHE A 69 3.49 -9.28 -23.01
C PHE A 69 4.06 -10.12 -24.13
N SER A 70 5.24 -10.72 -23.89
CA SER A 70 5.93 -11.57 -24.84
C SER A 70 5.38 -13.00 -24.91
N ASP A 71 4.63 -13.43 -23.88
CA ASP A 71 4.03 -14.77 -23.86
C ASP A 71 2.78 -14.83 -24.74
N LEU A 72 2.92 -15.49 -25.88
CA LEU A 72 1.86 -15.65 -26.88
C LEU A 72 0.85 -16.76 -26.54
N LYS A 73 1.06 -17.50 -25.45
CA LYS A 73 0.19 -18.63 -25.05
C LYS A 73 -1.03 -18.20 -24.23
N SER A 74 -1.05 -16.97 -23.73
CA SER A 74 -2.18 -16.46 -22.96
C SER A 74 -3.23 -15.80 -23.86
N PRO A 75 -4.52 -16.16 -23.76
CA PRO A 75 -5.60 -15.47 -24.46
C PRO A 75 -5.84 -14.12 -23.78
N GLY A 76 -5.23 -13.06 -24.26
CA GLY A 76 -5.38 -11.71 -23.71
C GLY A 76 -4.75 -10.66 -24.62
N PRO A 77 -4.94 -9.36 -24.29
CA PRO A 77 -4.29 -8.31 -25.03
C PRO A 77 -2.78 -8.44 -24.92
N ARG A 78 -2.07 -8.36 -26.03
CA ARG A 78 -0.60 -8.41 -26.08
C ARG A 78 0.07 -7.17 -25.46
N ARG A 79 -0.71 -6.14 -25.18
CA ARG A 79 -0.23 -4.89 -24.62
C ARG A 79 -1.28 -4.32 -23.66
N ALA A 80 -0.83 -3.87 -22.49
CA ALA A 80 -1.62 -3.00 -21.62
C ALA A 80 -1.02 -1.59 -21.71
N ALA A 81 -1.80 -0.62 -22.18
CA ALA A 81 -1.32 0.77 -22.32
C ALA A 81 -2.49 1.72 -22.04
N GLU A 82 -2.36 2.48 -20.97
CA GLU A 82 -3.39 3.43 -20.52
C GLU A 82 -2.72 4.74 -20.11
N TRP A 83 -3.40 5.84 -20.40
CA TRP A 83 -3.00 7.17 -19.99
C TRP A 83 -4.12 7.79 -19.17
N ALA A 84 -3.81 8.28 -17.99
CA ALA A 84 -4.79 8.76 -17.05
C ALA A 84 -4.29 9.98 -16.25
N GLN A 85 -5.22 10.83 -15.86
CA GLN A 85 -5.03 11.90 -14.91
C GLN A 85 -5.65 11.50 -13.57
N GLY A 86 -4.89 11.62 -12.48
CA GLY A 86 -5.35 11.36 -11.12
C GLY A 86 -5.30 12.60 -10.25
N ALA A 87 -6.16 12.62 -9.24
CA ALA A 87 -6.13 13.59 -8.16
C ALA A 87 -6.30 12.86 -6.82
N VAL A 88 -5.47 13.20 -5.86
CA VAL A 88 -5.56 12.74 -4.47
C VAL A 88 -5.59 13.96 -3.58
N ALA A 89 -6.70 14.22 -2.91
CA ALA A 89 -6.82 15.25 -1.89
C ALA A 89 -6.88 14.59 -0.52
N SER A 90 -6.01 14.99 0.40
CA SER A 90 -5.89 14.43 1.75
C SER A 90 -6.00 15.53 2.77
N PHE A 91 -7.10 15.54 3.51
CA PHE A 91 -7.28 16.39 4.68
C PHE A 91 -7.06 15.58 5.94
N LYS A 92 -6.17 16.05 6.81
CA LYS A 92 -5.88 15.45 8.12
C LYS A 92 -6.13 16.52 9.18
N SER A 93 -7.12 16.31 10.05
CA SER A 93 -7.36 17.23 11.17
C SER A 93 -6.24 17.11 12.21
N GLY A 94 -6.05 18.14 13.03
CA GLY A 94 -5.44 18.02 14.34
C GLY A 94 -6.30 17.17 15.29
N TYR A 95 -6.13 17.41 16.59
CA TYR A 95 -6.89 16.75 17.65
C TYR A 95 -7.61 17.76 18.53
N SER A 96 -8.75 17.33 19.12
CA SER A 96 -9.43 18.12 20.15
C SER A 96 -8.55 18.31 21.39
N ALA A 97 -8.78 19.38 22.14
CA ALA A 97 -8.07 19.71 23.39
C ALA A 97 -8.64 19.00 24.62
N THR A 98 -9.20 17.81 24.49
CA THR A 98 -9.80 17.00 25.55
C THR A 98 -8.86 15.88 26.00
N PRO A 99 -8.99 15.30 27.22
CA PRO A 99 -8.18 14.16 27.65
C PRO A 99 -8.22 12.95 26.71
N LEU A 100 -9.41 12.63 26.19
CA LEU A 100 -9.57 11.77 25.01
C LEU A 100 -9.62 12.66 23.78
N GLN A 101 -8.52 12.75 23.09
CA GLN A 101 -8.35 13.58 21.91
C GLN A 101 -9.04 12.92 20.70
N VAL A 102 -9.84 13.66 19.98
CA VAL A 102 -10.57 13.21 18.79
C VAL A 102 -10.06 13.95 17.56
N GLY A 103 -9.84 13.27 16.48
CA GLY A 103 -9.48 13.82 15.18
C GLY A 103 -10.06 12.96 14.05
N PHE A 104 -9.92 13.43 12.81
CA PHE A 104 -10.36 12.67 11.63
C PHE A 104 -9.49 12.97 10.42
N ASP A 105 -9.42 12.00 9.50
CA ASP A 105 -8.79 12.17 8.20
C ASP A 105 -9.82 11.90 7.11
N VAL A 106 -9.75 12.65 6.01
CA VAL A 106 -10.59 12.45 4.82
C VAL A 106 -9.70 12.47 3.60
N HIS A 107 -9.83 11.44 2.76
CA HIS A 107 -9.14 11.35 1.49
C HIS A 107 -10.16 11.28 0.36
N ALA A 108 -9.97 12.07 -0.69
CA ALA A 108 -10.72 12.00 -1.93
C ALA A 108 -9.78 11.55 -3.06
N PHE A 109 -10.20 10.55 -3.79
CA PHE A 109 -9.46 9.97 -4.91
C PHE A 109 -10.28 10.10 -6.18
N ALA A 110 -9.67 10.58 -7.26
CA ALA A 110 -10.30 10.69 -8.56
C ALA A 110 -9.32 10.27 -9.66
N GLY A 111 -9.81 9.53 -10.65
CA GLY A 111 -9.09 9.14 -11.85
C GLY A 111 -9.93 9.43 -13.10
N VAL A 112 -9.29 9.98 -14.12
CA VAL A 112 -9.92 10.31 -15.41
C VAL A 112 -9.07 9.72 -16.54
N LYS A 113 -9.73 9.04 -17.46
CA LYS A 113 -9.11 8.48 -18.66
C LYS A 113 -8.73 9.59 -19.64
N LEU A 114 -7.47 9.59 -20.09
CA LEU A 114 -7.01 10.42 -21.18
C LEU A 114 -6.90 9.61 -22.47
N ASP A 115 -6.36 8.38 -22.40
CA ASP A 115 -6.32 7.42 -23.52
C ASP A 115 -6.37 5.97 -23.01
N SER A 116 -7.19 5.17 -23.67
CA SER A 116 -7.23 3.72 -23.54
C SER A 116 -8.07 3.13 -24.68
N SER A 117 -7.88 1.86 -24.99
CA SER A 117 -8.73 1.11 -25.93
C SER A 117 -8.98 -0.29 -25.40
N ARG A 118 -10.02 -0.97 -25.91
CA ARG A 118 -10.39 -2.34 -25.50
C ARG A 118 -9.24 -3.34 -25.63
N SER A 119 -8.32 -3.13 -26.58
CA SER A 119 -7.13 -3.98 -26.79
C SER A 119 -5.95 -3.62 -25.88
N LYS A 120 -6.01 -2.57 -25.06
CA LYS A 120 -4.90 -2.05 -24.25
C LYS A 120 -5.22 -1.92 -22.76
N ILE A 121 -6.35 -2.45 -22.31
CA ILE A 121 -6.81 -2.42 -20.92
C ILE A 121 -5.90 -3.24 -19.96
N ASN A 122 -6.20 -3.17 -18.66
CA ASN A 122 -5.53 -3.94 -17.59
C ASN A 122 -4.12 -3.48 -17.23
N SER A 123 -3.77 -2.22 -17.42
CA SER A 123 -2.56 -1.63 -16.85
C SER A 123 -2.64 -1.46 -15.32
N GLY A 124 -3.86 -1.46 -14.77
CA GLY A 124 -4.17 -1.17 -13.38
C GLY A 124 -4.22 0.32 -13.05
N LEU A 125 -4.28 1.20 -14.06
CA LEU A 125 -4.53 2.63 -13.88
C LEU A 125 -6.03 2.94 -13.82
N LEU A 126 -6.82 2.37 -14.75
CA LEU A 126 -8.23 2.67 -14.90
C LEU A 126 -9.10 1.53 -14.38
N ALA A 127 -10.27 1.88 -13.87
CA ALA A 127 -11.33 0.93 -13.61
C ALA A 127 -11.86 0.34 -14.94
N LEU A 128 -12.45 -0.85 -14.88
CA LEU A 128 -13.15 -1.42 -16.00
C LEU A 128 -14.66 -1.26 -15.80
N ASP A 129 -15.35 -0.85 -16.86
CA ASP A 129 -16.79 -0.87 -16.94
C ASP A 129 -17.31 -2.29 -17.22
N ASP A 130 -18.64 -2.49 -17.11
CA ASP A 130 -19.28 -3.80 -17.28
C ASP A 130 -19.13 -4.37 -18.68
N ASP A 131 -18.91 -3.51 -19.68
CA ASP A 131 -18.65 -3.90 -21.08
C ASP A 131 -17.20 -4.31 -21.33
N GLY A 132 -16.34 -4.26 -20.28
CA GLY A 132 -14.92 -4.62 -20.33
C GLY A 132 -14.04 -3.54 -20.96
N THR A 133 -14.52 -2.31 -21.11
CA THR A 133 -13.68 -1.16 -21.51
C THR A 133 -13.18 -0.39 -20.28
N ALA A 134 -12.18 0.45 -20.47
CA ALA A 134 -11.71 1.34 -19.42
C ALA A 134 -12.74 2.44 -19.14
N ALA A 135 -13.12 2.60 -17.87
CA ALA A 135 -14.05 3.64 -17.42
C ALA A 135 -13.52 5.04 -17.74
N ASP A 136 -14.39 5.96 -18.15
CA ASP A 136 -14.01 7.34 -18.43
C ASP A 136 -13.53 8.08 -17.18
N SER A 137 -14.14 7.77 -16.04
CA SER A 137 -13.74 8.30 -14.74
C SER A 137 -14.16 7.37 -13.59
N TYR A 138 -13.46 7.45 -12.49
CA TYR A 138 -13.81 6.76 -11.24
C TYR A 138 -13.29 7.55 -10.05
N GLY A 139 -13.83 7.27 -8.86
CA GLY A 139 -13.35 7.92 -7.65
C GLY A 139 -14.03 7.38 -6.40
N ARG A 140 -13.47 7.73 -5.25
CA ARG A 140 -13.97 7.34 -3.93
C ARG A 140 -13.59 8.34 -2.87
N LEU A 141 -14.31 8.30 -1.75
CA LEU A 141 -13.98 8.97 -0.50
C LEU A 141 -13.58 7.94 0.53
N ALA A 142 -12.60 8.28 1.35
CA ALA A 142 -12.09 7.48 2.45
C ALA A 142 -12.04 8.33 3.72
N GLY A 143 -12.68 7.87 4.78
CA GLY A 143 -12.73 8.58 6.06
C GLY A 143 -12.15 7.73 7.19
N THR A 144 -11.43 8.36 8.11
CA THR A 144 -10.82 7.74 9.28
C THR A 144 -11.09 8.57 10.53
N LEU A 145 -11.68 7.98 11.55
CA LEU A 145 -11.77 8.53 12.89
C LEU A 145 -10.47 8.23 13.66
N LYS A 146 -9.96 9.23 14.39
CA LYS A 146 -8.76 9.10 15.22
C LYS A 146 -9.12 9.40 16.67
N LEU A 147 -8.77 8.51 17.58
CA LEU A 147 -8.91 8.67 19.03
C LEU A 147 -7.53 8.51 19.67
N LYS A 148 -7.11 9.50 20.48
CA LYS A 148 -5.77 9.48 21.08
C LYS A 148 -5.83 9.82 22.56
N ALA A 149 -5.13 9.01 23.38
CA ALA A 149 -4.94 9.23 24.81
C ALA A 149 -3.61 8.62 25.27
N SER A 150 -2.88 9.33 26.14
CA SER A 150 -1.67 8.80 26.84
C SER A 150 -0.66 8.07 25.93
N GLY A 151 -0.35 8.63 24.75
CA GLY A 151 0.61 8.03 23.81
C GLY A 151 0.04 6.89 22.95
N THR A 152 -1.23 6.55 23.13
CA THR A 152 -1.94 5.52 22.33
C THR A 152 -2.93 6.19 21.39
N GLU A 153 -2.96 5.75 20.12
CA GLU A 153 -3.85 6.22 19.09
C GLU A 153 -4.60 5.06 18.45
N LEU A 154 -5.93 5.12 18.44
CA LEU A 154 -6.81 4.24 17.69
C LEU A 154 -7.31 4.96 16.45
N ARG A 155 -7.21 4.31 15.30
CA ARG A 155 -7.77 4.77 14.02
C ARG A 155 -8.81 3.78 13.54
N VAL A 156 -9.97 4.24 13.13
CA VAL A 156 -11.07 3.40 12.64
C VAL A 156 -11.61 4.01 11.35
N GLY A 157 -11.73 3.20 10.33
CA GLY A 157 -12.21 3.60 9.01
C GLY A 157 -11.34 3.12 7.87
N GLU A 158 -11.15 3.96 6.85
CA GLU A 158 -10.31 3.67 5.69
C GLU A 158 -8.85 4.03 5.97
N LEU A 159 -7.97 3.06 5.99
CA LEU A 159 -6.58 3.18 6.39
C LEU A 159 -5.63 3.06 5.20
N LEU A 160 -4.45 3.68 5.32
CA LEU A 160 -3.30 3.56 4.42
C LEU A 160 -2.12 2.96 5.22
N PRO A 161 -2.11 1.65 5.49
CA PRO A 161 -1.10 1.02 6.34
C PRO A 161 0.29 1.05 5.68
N ASN A 162 1.31 1.41 6.47
CA ASN A 162 2.72 1.35 6.09
C ASN A 162 3.48 0.55 7.16
N LEU A 163 3.30 -0.77 7.12
CA LEU A 163 3.77 -1.73 8.10
C LEU A 163 4.65 -2.78 7.42
N PRO A 164 5.59 -3.42 8.14
CA PRO A 164 6.41 -4.47 7.55
C PRO A 164 5.62 -5.61 6.91
N VAL A 165 4.46 -5.94 7.48
CA VAL A 165 3.59 -7.03 7.01
C VAL A 165 2.48 -6.56 6.07
N LEU A 166 2.28 -5.25 5.91
CA LEU A 166 1.29 -4.66 4.99
C LEU A 166 1.66 -3.22 4.66
N THR A 167 2.25 -2.97 3.51
CA THR A 167 2.54 -1.62 3.00
C THR A 167 1.69 -1.36 1.77
N TYR A 168 0.81 -0.35 1.81
CA TYR A 168 -0.03 -0.02 0.66
C TYR A 168 0.81 0.37 -0.56
N SER A 169 0.36 -0.01 -1.75
CA SER A 169 1.09 0.23 -2.99
C SER A 169 0.67 1.55 -3.62
N ASP A 170 1.57 2.54 -3.65
CA ASP A 170 1.35 3.83 -4.33
C ASP A 170 2.10 3.96 -5.66
N ILE A 171 2.27 2.85 -6.37
CA ILE A 171 3.02 2.76 -7.64
C ILE A 171 2.16 2.94 -8.89
N ARG A 172 0.93 3.41 -8.77
CA ARG A 172 -0.03 3.66 -9.87
C ARG A 172 -0.73 5.01 -9.65
N LEU A 173 -1.80 5.23 -10.40
CA LEU A 173 -2.55 6.48 -10.40
C LEU A 173 -3.10 6.86 -9.02
N LEU A 174 -3.73 5.91 -8.33
CA LEU A 174 -4.28 6.06 -6.99
C LEU A 174 -3.78 4.93 -6.08
N PRO A 175 -3.60 5.18 -4.77
CA PRO A 175 -3.28 4.12 -3.81
C PRO A 175 -4.51 3.26 -3.50
N PRO A 176 -4.36 1.99 -3.09
CA PRO A 176 -5.42 1.24 -2.43
C PRO A 176 -5.62 1.75 -1.00
N THR A 177 -6.82 1.53 -0.44
CA THR A 177 -7.11 1.77 0.99
C THR A 177 -7.67 0.49 1.62
N TYR A 178 -7.62 0.42 2.95
CA TYR A 178 -8.06 -0.75 3.72
C TYR A 178 -9.04 -0.33 4.80
N GLN A 179 -10.22 -0.96 4.84
CA GLN A 179 -11.23 -0.71 5.87
C GLN A 179 -10.92 -1.51 7.12
N GLY A 180 -10.97 -0.87 8.29
CA GLY A 180 -10.78 -1.55 9.56
C GLY A 180 -10.38 -0.63 10.70
N ALA A 181 -9.61 -1.19 11.64
CA ALA A 181 -9.09 -0.48 12.80
C ALA A 181 -7.59 -0.75 12.99
N SER A 182 -6.86 0.26 13.47
CA SER A 182 -5.45 0.14 13.84
C SER A 182 -5.19 0.85 15.15
N LEU A 183 -4.36 0.24 16.00
CA LEU A 183 -3.87 0.77 17.26
C LEU A 183 -2.37 1.01 17.15
N TYR A 184 -1.92 2.19 17.54
CA TYR A 184 -0.52 2.57 17.67
C TYR A 184 -0.28 3.05 19.10
N SER A 185 0.73 2.52 19.79
CA SER A 185 1.00 2.87 21.19
C SER A 185 2.50 3.03 21.45
N VAL A 186 2.90 4.20 21.93
CA VAL A 186 4.25 4.49 22.41
C VAL A 186 4.31 4.16 23.89
N LEU A 187 4.82 2.96 24.21
CA LEU A 187 4.92 2.49 25.61
C LEU A 187 6.11 3.12 26.34
N SER A 188 7.17 3.44 25.61
CA SER A 188 8.34 4.15 26.13
C SER A 188 9.11 4.83 25.00
N SER A 189 10.16 5.59 25.33
CA SER A 189 11.07 6.18 24.32
C SER A 189 11.76 5.12 23.43
N LYS A 190 11.70 3.84 23.80
CA LYS A 190 12.35 2.75 23.08
C LYS A 190 11.39 1.71 22.50
N LEU A 191 10.14 1.66 22.93
CA LEU A 191 9.21 0.60 22.56
C LEU A 191 7.90 1.17 22.04
N THR A 192 7.57 0.81 20.82
CA THR A 192 6.30 1.08 20.17
C THR A 192 5.59 -0.22 19.84
N LEU A 193 4.29 -0.30 20.13
CA LEU A 193 3.43 -1.41 19.73
C LEU A 193 2.42 -0.96 18.67
N GLN A 194 2.09 -1.87 17.77
CA GLN A 194 1.07 -1.67 16.77
C GLN A 194 0.23 -2.93 16.62
N ALA A 195 -1.09 -2.77 16.49
CA ALA A 195 -2.01 -3.86 16.23
C ALA A 195 -3.12 -3.38 15.28
N GLY A 196 -3.76 -4.31 14.58
CA GLY A 196 -4.91 -3.94 13.76
C GLY A 196 -5.68 -5.11 13.19
N TYR A 197 -6.86 -4.75 12.70
CA TYR A 197 -7.83 -5.62 12.06
C TYR A 197 -8.39 -4.93 10.83
N LEU A 198 -8.26 -5.55 9.68
CA LEU A 198 -8.73 -5.05 8.39
C LEU A 198 -9.67 -6.09 7.77
N GLU A 199 -10.77 -5.65 7.19
CA GLU A 199 -11.84 -6.53 6.68
C GLU A 199 -12.05 -6.44 5.16
N SER A 200 -11.62 -5.35 4.54
CA SER A 200 -11.78 -5.16 3.10
C SER A 200 -10.75 -4.16 2.54
N THR A 201 -10.67 -4.08 1.23
CA THR A 201 -9.80 -3.14 0.52
C THR A 201 -10.57 -2.44 -0.59
N SER A 202 -10.27 -1.16 -0.81
CA SER A 202 -10.62 -0.46 -2.04
C SER A 202 -9.39 -0.42 -2.95
N LEU A 203 -9.40 -1.21 -4.01
CA LEU A 203 -8.26 -1.31 -4.92
C LEU A 203 -8.01 0.01 -5.65
N ARG A 204 -6.77 0.22 -6.10
CA ARG A 204 -6.29 1.45 -6.75
C ARG A 204 -7.11 1.91 -7.95
N ASN A 205 -7.72 1.00 -8.68
CA ASN A 205 -8.51 1.23 -9.90
C ASN A 205 -9.98 0.84 -9.72
N ARG A 206 -10.55 1.05 -8.53
CA ARG A 206 -11.96 0.77 -8.22
C ARG A 206 -12.55 1.87 -7.34
N ALA A 207 -13.85 2.05 -7.46
CA ALA A 207 -14.63 2.95 -6.61
C ALA A 207 -15.23 2.23 -5.39
N GLY A 208 -15.41 0.90 -5.48
CA GLY A 208 -16.01 0.07 -4.42
C GLY A 208 -14.98 -0.64 -3.55
N ARG A 209 -15.50 -1.42 -2.60
CA ARG A 209 -14.72 -2.29 -1.70
C ARG A 209 -14.74 -3.72 -2.22
N ASP A 210 -13.61 -4.39 -2.06
CA ASP A 210 -13.41 -5.80 -2.38
C ASP A 210 -12.99 -6.55 -1.09
N LYS A 211 -13.23 -7.86 -1.04
CA LYS A 211 -12.62 -8.72 -0.03
C LYS A 211 -11.11 -8.74 -0.19
N LEU A 212 -10.40 -9.01 0.89
CA LEU A 212 -8.95 -9.16 0.88
C LEU A 212 -8.56 -10.40 0.05
N GLN A 213 -7.50 -10.28 -0.71
CA GLN A 213 -6.96 -11.36 -1.54
C GLN A 213 -5.47 -11.53 -1.27
N ALA A 214 -4.95 -12.72 -1.52
CA ALA A 214 -3.52 -12.98 -1.44
C ALA A 214 -2.82 -12.73 -2.78
N MET A 215 -1.51 -12.50 -2.68
CA MET A 215 -0.56 -12.52 -3.78
C MET A 215 0.61 -13.44 -3.39
N LEU A 216 0.98 -14.39 -4.23
CA LEU A 216 2.14 -15.25 -4.05
C LEU A 216 3.23 -14.81 -5.04
N GLY A 217 4.34 -14.29 -4.51
CA GLY A 217 5.32 -13.60 -5.33
C GLY A 217 4.65 -12.48 -6.12
N HIS A 218 4.66 -12.56 -7.45
CA HIS A 218 4.01 -11.61 -8.37
C HIS A 218 2.66 -12.08 -8.93
N VAL A 219 2.13 -13.22 -8.46
CA VAL A 219 0.89 -13.83 -8.98
C VAL A 219 -0.28 -13.56 -8.03
N PRO A 220 -1.29 -12.74 -8.44
CA PRO A 220 -2.50 -12.53 -7.65
C PRO A 220 -3.34 -13.81 -7.56
N GLN A 221 -3.78 -14.17 -6.35
CA GLN A 221 -4.63 -15.34 -6.08
C GLN A 221 -6.10 -14.91 -6.08
N ARG A 222 -6.65 -14.62 -7.28
CA ARG A 222 -7.99 -14.03 -7.44
C ARG A 222 -9.14 -15.00 -7.16
N GLN A 223 -8.87 -16.31 -7.15
CA GLN A 223 -9.85 -17.38 -6.94
C GLN A 223 -10.27 -17.52 -5.47
N VAL A 224 -9.47 -16.98 -4.55
CA VAL A 224 -9.74 -17.02 -3.12
C VAL A 224 -9.76 -15.63 -2.51
N SER A 225 -10.53 -15.47 -1.45
CA SER A 225 -10.60 -14.22 -0.69
C SER A 225 -10.65 -14.51 0.80
N SER A 226 -10.21 -13.57 1.59
CA SER A 226 -10.22 -13.58 3.05
C SER A 226 -11.16 -12.52 3.58
N ASP A 227 -11.77 -12.81 4.71
CA ASP A 227 -12.67 -11.91 5.41
C ASP A 227 -11.92 -10.97 6.38
N SER A 228 -10.67 -11.28 6.73
CA SER A 228 -9.88 -10.40 7.59
C SER A 228 -8.36 -10.53 7.41
N PHE A 229 -7.68 -9.44 7.73
CA PHE A 229 -6.24 -9.41 7.98
C PHE A 229 -5.99 -8.83 9.36
N ARG A 230 -5.25 -9.55 10.19
CA ARG A 230 -4.90 -9.16 11.56
C ARG A 230 -3.40 -9.03 11.67
N TYR A 231 -2.94 -8.08 12.48
CA TYR A 231 -1.53 -7.93 12.74
C TYR A 231 -1.24 -7.43 14.16
N LEU A 232 -0.06 -7.77 14.63
CA LEU A 232 0.53 -7.29 15.86
C LEU A 232 2.03 -7.08 15.62
N GLY A 233 2.58 -5.96 16.07
CA GLY A 233 3.98 -5.68 15.90
C GLY A 233 4.56 -4.87 17.05
N ALA A 234 5.87 -5.04 17.25
CA ALA A 234 6.68 -4.30 18.21
C ALA A 234 7.95 -3.80 17.51
N ASP A 235 8.21 -2.50 17.63
CA ASP A 235 9.44 -1.86 17.20
C ASP A 235 10.22 -1.42 18.45
N TYR A 236 11.44 -1.96 18.63
CA TYR A 236 12.28 -1.71 19.79
C TYR A 236 13.59 -1.04 19.40
N GLN A 237 13.79 0.19 19.88
CA GLN A 237 15.01 0.96 19.70
C GLN A 237 15.99 0.61 20.83
N SER A 238 16.88 -0.36 20.61
CA SER A 238 17.85 -0.80 21.64
C SER A 238 18.87 0.28 21.96
N THR A 239 19.36 0.99 20.94
CA THR A 239 20.22 2.19 21.05
C THR A 239 19.79 3.23 20.02
N ALA A 240 20.34 4.44 20.04
CA ALA A 240 20.06 5.48 19.03
C ALA A 240 20.30 4.99 17.59
N ASN A 241 21.16 4.00 17.40
CA ASN A 241 21.60 3.50 16.10
C ASN A 241 21.21 2.03 15.84
N SER A 242 20.42 1.42 16.71
CA SER A 242 20.04 -0.01 16.59
C SER A 242 18.57 -0.21 16.87
N GLN A 243 17.85 -0.82 15.92
CA GLN A 243 16.43 -1.10 16.00
C GLN A 243 16.14 -2.57 15.71
N TRP A 244 15.22 -3.13 16.49
CA TRP A 244 14.63 -4.45 16.29
C TRP A 244 13.15 -4.30 15.99
N ARG A 245 12.63 -5.12 15.05
CA ARG A 245 11.22 -5.18 14.71
C ARG A 245 10.75 -6.61 14.75
N LEU A 246 9.69 -6.87 15.50
CA LEU A 246 9.05 -8.18 15.58
C LEU A 246 7.58 -8.00 15.22
N TRP A 247 7.14 -8.68 14.18
CA TRP A 247 5.78 -8.57 13.66
C TRP A 247 5.18 -9.94 13.38
N TYR A 248 3.88 -10.03 13.56
CA TYR A 248 3.07 -11.17 13.20
C TYR A 248 1.81 -10.71 12.49
N ALA A 249 1.39 -11.45 11.46
CA ALA A 249 0.18 -11.16 10.71
C ALA A 249 -0.51 -12.44 10.24
N GLN A 250 -1.82 -12.34 10.05
CA GLN A 250 -2.67 -13.39 9.51
C GLN A 250 -3.58 -12.82 8.43
N LEU A 251 -3.58 -13.41 7.25
CA LEU A 251 -4.66 -13.32 6.28
C LEU A 251 -5.56 -14.55 6.50
N GLU A 252 -6.72 -14.34 7.08
CA GLU A 252 -7.59 -15.40 7.58
C GLU A 252 -7.88 -16.46 6.52
N ASP A 253 -7.80 -17.75 6.94
CA ASP A 253 -7.97 -18.92 6.08
C ASP A 253 -7.00 -19.09 4.93
N ILE A 254 -5.96 -18.26 4.84
CA ILE A 254 -4.96 -18.32 3.75
C ILE A 254 -3.56 -18.51 4.30
N TYR A 255 -3.01 -17.52 5.03
CA TYR A 255 -1.65 -17.62 5.58
C TYR A 255 -1.49 -16.88 6.90
N GLN A 256 -0.49 -17.27 7.66
CA GLN A 256 0.09 -16.52 8.77
C GLN A 256 1.57 -16.26 8.49
N GLN A 257 2.09 -15.15 9.02
CA GLN A 257 3.44 -14.68 8.74
C GLN A 257 4.07 -14.05 9.98
N ALA A 258 5.28 -14.46 10.32
CA ALA A 258 6.13 -13.79 11.30
C ALA A 258 7.27 -13.05 10.60
N TYR A 259 7.67 -11.92 11.13
CA TYR A 259 8.77 -11.11 10.64
C TYR A 259 9.66 -10.65 11.78
N LEU A 260 10.96 -10.84 11.60
CA LEU A 260 12.00 -10.31 12.47
C LEU A 260 12.97 -9.49 11.63
N ASN A 261 13.31 -8.29 12.11
CA ASN A 261 14.28 -7.42 11.45
C ASN A 261 15.20 -6.77 12.45
N TRP A 262 16.46 -6.63 12.08
CA TRP A 262 17.45 -5.84 12.78
C TRP A 262 18.09 -4.83 11.85
N GLN A 263 18.14 -3.59 12.32
CA GLN A 263 18.80 -2.49 11.64
C GLN A 263 19.88 -1.89 12.55
N GLN A 264 21.05 -1.68 11.99
CA GLN A 264 22.18 -1.09 12.70
C GLN A 264 22.85 -0.03 11.84
N GLN A 265 23.17 1.10 12.45
CA GLN A 265 23.99 2.14 11.85
C GLN A 265 25.25 2.34 12.70
N ILE A 266 26.43 2.41 12.06
CA ILE A 266 27.73 2.57 12.72
C ILE A 266 28.47 3.69 12.00
N ALA A 267 28.85 4.75 12.74
CA ALA A 267 29.81 5.74 12.27
C ALA A 267 31.21 5.16 12.46
N LEU A 268 31.87 4.77 11.39
CA LEU A 268 33.24 4.25 11.41
C LEU A 268 34.24 5.39 11.63
N ASN A 269 33.93 6.59 11.11
CA ASN A 269 34.60 7.86 11.40
C ASN A 269 33.65 9.01 11.07
N GLN A 270 34.12 10.29 11.08
CA GLN A 270 33.30 11.46 10.84
C GLN A 270 32.68 11.53 9.42
N GLN A 271 33.24 10.82 8.44
CA GLN A 271 32.82 10.85 7.04
C GLN A 271 32.29 9.50 6.56
N LEU A 272 32.58 8.41 7.26
CA LEU A 272 32.29 7.05 6.83
C LEU A 272 31.23 6.41 7.73
N GLN A 273 30.09 6.07 7.16
CA GLN A 273 28.95 5.46 7.84
C GLN A 273 28.58 4.13 7.21
N PHE A 274 28.51 3.10 8.03
CA PHE A 274 28.03 1.77 7.65
C PHE A 274 26.60 1.56 8.15
N LYS A 275 25.74 0.95 7.32
CA LYS A 275 24.41 0.48 7.72
C LYS A 275 24.24 -0.98 7.36
N ALA A 276 23.62 -1.74 8.26
CA ALA A 276 23.15 -3.10 8.03
C ALA A 276 21.65 -3.15 8.27
N ASN A 277 20.93 -3.88 7.41
CA ASN A 277 19.50 -4.17 7.52
C ASN A 277 19.29 -5.64 7.19
N LEU A 278 19.01 -6.45 8.22
CA LEU A 278 18.79 -7.88 8.10
C LEU A 278 17.35 -8.20 8.44
N GLY A 279 16.68 -8.99 7.61
CA GLY A 279 15.31 -9.37 7.85
C GLY A 279 15.01 -10.81 7.46
N VAL A 280 14.09 -11.41 8.19
CA VAL A 280 13.56 -12.73 7.91
C VAL A 280 12.04 -12.73 8.07
N PHE A 281 11.36 -13.29 7.06
CA PHE A 281 9.96 -13.66 7.14
C PHE A 281 9.85 -15.18 7.20
N SER A 282 8.87 -15.67 7.96
CA SER A 282 8.43 -17.06 7.93
C SER A 282 6.93 -17.08 7.78
N ALA A 283 6.45 -17.72 6.74
CA ALA A 283 5.03 -17.79 6.41
C ALA A 283 4.62 -19.24 6.15
N GLN A 284 3.42 -19.57 6.62
CA GLN A 284 2.79 -20.87 6.43
C GLN A 284 1.29 -20.70 6.24
N GLU A 285 0.62 -21.75 5.80
CA GLU A 285 -0.83 -21.76 5.70
C GLU A 285 -1.52 -21.49 7.03
N HIS A 286 -2.74 -20.96 6.98
CA HIS A 286 -3.56 -20.68 8.15
C HIS A 286 -5.03 -21.03 7.91
N GLY A 287 -5.70 -21.51 8.98
CA GLY A 287 -7.13 -21.80 8.99
C GLY A 287 -7.50 -22.88 7.97
N ARG A 288 -8.43 -22.59 7.09
CA ARG A 288 -8.90 -23.51 6.03
C ARG A 288 -7.89 -23.78 4.92
N ALA A 289 -6.75 -23.11 4.92
CA ALA A 289 -5.68 -23.25 3.94
C ALA A 289 -6.19 -23.16 2.48
N LEU A 290 -6.95 -22.10 2.16
CA LEU A 290 -7.63 -21.94 0.87
C LEU A 290 -6.70 -21.92 -0.35
N LEU A 291 -5.41 -21.74 -0.15
CA LEU A 291 -4.36 -21.86 -1.18
C LEU A 291 -3.55 -23.17 -1.05
N ASN A 292 -4.09 -24.15 -0.28
CA ASN A 292 -3.42 -25.39 0.08
C ASN A 292 -2.17 -25.15 0.95
N GLN A 293 -1.23 -26.07 0.92
CA GLN A 293 0.01 -25.98 1.68
C GLN A 293 0.81 -24.74 1.25
N LEU A 294 1.26 -23.98 2.21
CA LEU A 294 2.09 -22.79 2.05
C LEU A 294 3.26 -22.85 3.02
N ASP A 295 4.48 -22.90 2.47
CA ASP A 295 5.73 -22.82 3.21
C ASP A 295 6.68 -21.86 2.50
N ASN A 296 7.00 -20.75 3.15
CA ASN A 296 7.94 -19.78 2.63
C ASN A 296 8.76 -19.15 3.76
N GLN A 297 10.06 -19.13 3.60
CA GLN A 297 10.98 -18.36 4.41
C GLN A 297 11.74 -17.40 3.50
N ALA A 298 11.56 -16.11 3.70
CA ALA A 298 12.27 -15.06 2.98
C ALA A 298 13.33 -14.44 3.89
N PHE A 299 14.59 -14.54 3.50
CA PHE A 299 15.71 -13.91 4.16
C PHE A 299 16.28 -12.80 3.28
N TYR A 300 16.63 -11.65 3.86
CA TYR A 300 17.38 -10.61 3.17
C TYR A 300 18.45 -9.97 4.07
N ALA A 301 19.52 -9.52 3.43
CA ALA A 301 20.60 -8.75 4.03
C ALA A 301 20.98 -7.60 3.10
N LEU A 302 20.86 -6.37 3.60
CA LEU A 302 21.26 -5.15 2.89
C LEU A 302 22.34 -4.45 3.70
N PHE A 303 23.44 -4.12 3.03
CA PHE A 303 24.53 -3.32 3.59
C PHE A 303 24.70 -2.06 2.75
N SER A 304 25.05 -0.96 3.41
CA SER A 304 25.48 0.24 2.71
C SER A 304 26.66 0.88 3.42
N LEU A 305 27.54 1.47 2.60
CA LEU A 305 28.70 2.24 3.03
C LEU A 305 28.61 3.63 2.41
N LYS A 306 28.43 4.66 3.24
CA LYS A 306 28.35 6.05 2.82
C LYS A 306 29.61 6.77 3.18
N GLN A 307 30.23 7.47 2.19
CA GLN A 307 31.36 8.37 2.39
C GLN A 307 31.10 9.70 1.62
N GLY A 308 30.85 10.75 2.38
CA GLY A 308 30.51 12.05 1.80
C GLY A 308 29.28 11.97 0.90
N ALA A 309 29.45 12.34 -0.38
CA ALA A 309 28.41 12.27 -1.40
C ALA A 309 28.11 10.87 -1.93
N HIS A 310 28.96 9.89 -1.67
CA HIS A 310 28.95 8.58 -2.30
C HIS A 310 28.34 7.53 -1.39
N THR A 311 27.50 6.64 -1.90
CA THR A 311 26.94 5.50 -1.15
C THR A 311 26.98 4.25 -2.02
N GLY A 312 27.71 3.24 -1.56
CA GLY A 312 27.68 1.90 -2.13
C GLY A 312 26.70 1.00 -1.36
N TYR A 313 25.99 0.13 -2.07
CA TYR A 313 25.08 -0.84 -1.49
C TYR A 313 25.39 -2.25 -1.99
N MET A 314 25.21 -3.22 -1.09
CA MET A 314 25.25 -4.63 -1.41
C MET A 314 24.03 -5.29 -0.77
N GLY A 315 23.26 -6.05 -1.55
CA GLY A 315 22.09 -6.77 -1.09
C GLY A 315 22.12 -8.24 -1.49
N TYR A 316 21.58 -9.08 -0.63
CA TYR A 316 21.28 -10.48 -0.88
C TYR A 316 19.90 -10.81 -0.37
N GLN A 317 19.14 -11.59 -1.16
CA GLN A 317 17.83 -12.08 -0.79
C GLN A 317 17.67 -13.53 -1.23
N GLN A 318 17.01 -14.35 -0.40
CA GLN A 318 16.75 -15.74 -0.68
C GLN A 318 15.37 -16.14 -0.18
N MET A 319 14.61 -16.82 -1.04
CA MET A 319 13.41 -17.56 -0.69
C MET A 319 13.74 -19.03 -0.44
N ARG A 320 13.17 -19.61 0.61
CA ARG A 320 13.22 -21.03 0.94
C ARG A 320 11.80 -21.54 1.12
N GLY A 321 11.60 -22.86 0.98
CA GLY A 321 10.29 -23.50 0.97
C GLY A 321 9.72 -23.61 -0.43
N ASP A 322 8.56 -24.25 -0.52
CA ASP A 322 7.95 -24.67 -1.79
C ASP A 322 6.99 -23.61 -2.36
N SER A 323 6.72 -22.56 -1.60
CA SER A 323 5.80 -21.49 -1.99
C SER A 323 6.54 -20.18 -2.27
N ALA A 324 6.01 -19.37 -3.19
CA ALA A 324 6.43 -17.99 -3.36
C ALA A 324 6.02 -17.14 -2.14
N PHE A 325 6.70 -16.02 -1.90
CA PHE A 325 6.43 -15.12 -0.78
C PHE A 325 4.98 -14.62 -0.76
N PRO A 326 4.21 -14.87 0.32
CA PRO A 326 2.82 -14.47 0.43
C PRO A 326 2.69 -13.05 0.97
N ARG A 327 1.76 -12.29 0.39
CA ARG A 327 1.33 -10.98 0.90
C ARG A 327 -0.12 -10.69 0.53
N VAL A 328 -0.70 -9.65 1.10
CA VAL A 328 -2.01 -9.14 0.67
C VAL A 328 -1.88 -8.53 -0.72
N PHE A 329 -2.86 -8.77 -1.60
CA PHE A 329 -2.88 -8.20 -2.95
C PHE A 329 -2.93 -6.66 -2.92
N ALA A 330 -2.28 -6.03 -3.89
CA ALA A 330 -2.13 -4.58 -4.02
C ALA A 330 -1.31 -3.90 -2.91
N ASN A 331 -0.47 -4.65 -2.19
CA ASN A 331 0.57 -4.08 -1.36
C ASN A 331 1.96 -4.20 -2.03
N VAL A 332 2.94 -3.52 -1.50
CA VAL A 332 4.36 -3.72 -1.81
C VAL A 332 5.00 -4.54 -0.69
N SER A 333 5.99 -5.36 -1.02
CA SER A 333 6.81 -6.03 0.00
C SER A 333 7.90 -5.08 0.51
N ILE A 334 8.50 -5.42 1.64
CA ILE A 334 9.68 -4.73 2.16
C ILE A 334 10.93 -5.62 2.05
N LEU A 335 10.94 -6.51 1.08
CA LEU A 335 12.07 -7.37 0.77
C LEU A 335 13.26 -6.55 0.29
N GLY A 336 14.47 -7.08 0.48
CA GLY A 336 15.69 -6.31 0.33
C GLY A 336 16.09 -5.94 -1.09
N ASN A 337 15.73 -6.75 -2.09
CA ASN A 337 16.21 -6.62 -3.47
C ASN A 337 15.13 -6.23 -4.47
N GLU A 338 14.04 -5.60 -4.01
CA GLU A 338 13.00 -5.12 -4.92
C GLU A 338 13.53 -4.11 -5.93
N VAL A 339 13.13 -4.29 -7.19
CA VAL A 339 13.31 -3.32 -8.27
C VAL A 339 11.95 -3.02 -8.91
N PRO A 340 11.77 -1.94 -9.68
CA PRO A 340 10.45 -1.49 -10.15
C PRO A 340 9.57 -2.53 -10.83
N THR A 341 10.15 -3.60 -11.39
CA THR A 341 9.43 -4.63 -12.15
C THR A 341 9.54 -6.03 -11.56
N PHE A 342 10.44 -6.27 -10.60
CA PHE A 342 10.68 -7.60 -10.01
C PHE A 342 10.90 -7.52 -8.51
N GLU A 343 10.37 -8.50 -7.80
CA GLU A 343 10.47 -8.62 -6.35
C GLU A 343 11.41 -9.76 -5.91
N PHE A 344 11.79 -10.63 -6.86
CA PHE A 344 12.60 -11.84 -6.62
C PHE A 344 12.02 -12.70 -5.48
N ALA A 345 10.73 -12.92 -5.53
CA ALA A 345 9.93 -13.52 -4.47
C ALA A 345 9.32 -14.88 -4.82
N SER A 346 9.81 -15.54 -5.88
CA SER A 346 9.40 -16.88 -6.28
C SER A 346 9.98 -17.96 -5.35
N ALA A 347 9.36 -19.14 -5.29
CA ALA A 347 9.87 -20.25 -4.49
C ALA A 347 11.33 -20.60 -4.88
N GLY A 348 12.20 -20.75 -3.87
CA GLY A 348 13.61 -21.11 -4.06
C GLY A 348 14.49 -20.02 -4.70
N GLU A 349 13.95 -18.85 -4.99
CA GLU A 349 14.66 -17.77 -5.70
C GLU A 349 15.76 -17.15 -4.84
N LYS A 350 16.86 -16.77 -5.49
CA LYS A 350 18.00 -16.05 -4.89
C LYS A 350 18.32 -14.86 -5.75
N SER A 351 18.60 -13.73 -5.14
CA SER A 351 18.97 -12.50 -5.85
C SER A 351 20.09 -11.73 -5.15
N TRP A 352 20.85 -11.00 -5.97
CA TRP A 352 21.92 -10.11 -5.55
C TRP A 352 21.63 -8.69 -6.03
N GLN A 353 22.06 -7.72 -5.27
CA GLN A 353 22.01 -6.31 -5.64
C GLN A 353 23.38 -5.66 -5.37
N LEU A 354 23.88 -4.95 -6.38
CA LEU A 354 24.94 -3.96 -6.21
C LEU A 354 24.39 -2.63 -6.74
N ARG A 355 24.50 -1.59 -5.92
CA ARG A 355 24.00 -0.25 -6.27
C ARG A 355 25.01 0.78 -5.79
N TYR A 356 25.13 1.85 -6.57
CA TYR A 356 25.94 3.01 -6.22
C TYR A 356 25.12 4.26 -6.46
N ASP A 357 25.08 5.14 -5.45
CA ASP A 357 24.39 6.42 -5.49
C ASP A 357 25.40 7.55 -5.23
N THR A 358 25.23 8.68 -5.92
CA THR A 358 26.00 9.91 -5.72
C THR A 358 25.07 11.09 -5.55
N ASP A 359 25.25 11.85 -4.48
CA ASP A 359 24.54 13.10 -4.22
C ASP A 359 25.32 14.26 -4.92
N PHE A 360 24.77 14.75 -6.02
CA PHE A 360 25.38 15.82 -6.80
C PHE A 360 25.26 17.21 -6.16
N SER A 361 24.58 17.35 -5.03
CA SER A 361 24.56 18.60 -4.25
C SER A 361 25.99 19.05 -3.87
N HIS A 362 26.88 18.09 -3.61
CA HIS A 362 28.31 18.36 -3.33
C HIS A 362 29.07 18.92 -4.54
N PHE A 363 28.53 18.77 -5.74
CA PHE A 363 29.08 19.28 -6.99
C PHE A 363 28.32 20.51 -7.50
N GLY A 364 27.49 21.14 -6.66
CA GLY A 364 26.76 22.38 -6.99
C GLY A 364 25.44 22.12 -7.75
N ILE A 365 24.95 20.89 -7.84
CA ILE A 365 23.68 20.52 -8.49
C ILE A 365 22.72 19.94 -7.46
N PRO A 366 22.06 20.77 -6.64
CA PRO A 366 21.14 20.29 -5.61
C PRO A 366 19.92 19.60 -6.23
N GLY A 367 19.51 18.46 -5.61
CA GLY A 367 18.35 17.71 -6.04
C GLY A 367 18.60 16.66 -7.14
N LEU A 368 19.85 16.54 -7.63
CA LEU A 368 20.25 15.44 -8.50
C LEU A 368 20.98 14.35 -7.70
N SER A 369 20.54 13.10 -7.89
CA SER A 369 21.17 11.92 -7.29
C SER A 369 21.15 10.73 -8.24
#